data_e6c577a0e750ce1c0edbbe29b7b65315
#
_entry.id   e6c577a0e750ce1c0edbbe29b7b65315
#
_cell.length_a   1.000
_cell.length_b   1.000
_cell.length_c   1.000
_cell.angle_alpha   90.00
_cell.angle_beta   90.00
_cell.angle_gamma   90.00
#
_symmetry.space_group_name_H-M   'P 1'
#
loop_
_entity.id
_entity.type
_entity.pdbx_description
1 polymer ?
#
loop_
_entity_poly.entity_id
_entity_poly.type
_entity_poly.pdbx_seq_one_letter_code
_entity_poly.pdbx_strand_id
1 'polypeptide(L)'
;MTLLTKCIFEFIGTLVLILLGDGVCCATSLNKSKAQGAGWVVVTLGWGLAVMCGVFIAGPYSGAHLNPAVTLGFALAGQFDWCGVLPYIAAQMLGGLAGAVLVYLFYKDHFDATEDAGTKLGVFCTMPAIMSKGRNFFCEALTSWLLVFVIL
;
A
#
# COMPACT_ATOMS: atom_id res chain seq x y z
N MET A 1 -1.35 -8.16 -24.04
CA MET A 1 -1.79 -9.00 -22.90
C MET A 1 -3.27 -8.85 -22.66
N THR A 2 -3.93 -9.91 -22.14
CA THR A 2 -5.35 -9.85 -21.80
C THR A 2 -5.57 -8.98 -20.55
N LEU A 3 -6.76 -8.41 -20.39
CA LEU A 3 -7.12 -7.65 -19.19
C LEU A 3 -6.99 -8.53 -17.92
N LEU A 4 -7.39 -9.80 -18.00
CA LEU A 4 -7.25 -10.74 -16.89
C LEU A 4 -5.79 -10.90 -16.44
N THR A 5 -4.86 -11.07 -17.38
CA THR A 5 -3.42 -11.16 -17.07
C THR A 5 -2.95 -9.89 -16.35
N LYS A 6 -3.33 -8.72 -16.84
CA LYS A 6 -2.99 -7.44 -16.21
C LYS A 6 -3.54 -7.36 -14.77
N CYS A 7 -4.80 -7.74 -14.55
CA CYS A 7 -5.40 -7.76 -13.21
C CYS A 7 -4.70 -8.73 -12.25
N ILE A 8 -4.25 -9.90 -12.73
CA ILE A 8 -3.47 -10.83 -11.91
C ILE A 8 -2.17 -10.19 -11.43
N PHE A 9 -1.47 -9.45 -12.29
CA PHE A 9 -0.23 -8.77 -11.90
C PHE A 9 -0.47 -7.55 -11.02
N GLU A 10 -1.58 -6.82 -11.19
CA GLU A 10 -2.01 -5.78 -10.23
C GLU A 10 -2.29 -6.38 -8.85
N PHE A 11 -2.98 -7.53 -8.79
CA PHE A 11 -3.21 -8.26 -7.54
C PHE A 11 -1.90 -8.67 -6.87
N ILE A 12 -0.99 -9.36 -7.61
CA ILE A 12 0.29 -9.86 -7.05
C ILE A 12 1.18 -8.69 -6.64
N GLY A 13 1.31 -7.66 -7.48
CA GLY A 13 2.13 -6.48 -7.18
C GLY A 13 1.64 -5.75 -5.95
N THR A 14 0.32 -5.54 -5.80
CA THR A 14 -0.27 -4.90 -4.62
C THR A 14 -0.15 -5.79 -3.37
N LEU A 15 -0.32 -7.11 -3.51
CA LEU A 15 -0.10 -8.05 -2.41
C LEU A 15 1.33 -7.92 -1.87
N VAL A 16 2.34 -7.94 -2.74
CA VAL A 16 3.75 -7.82 -2.33
C VAL A 16 4.04 -6.45 -1.74
N LEU A 17 3.49 -5.38 -2.33
CA LEU A 17 3.61 -4.03 -1.81
C LEU A 17 3.11 -3.94 -0.36
N ILE A 18 1.90 -4.44 -0.08
CA ILE A 18 1.30 -4.42 1.26
C ILE A 18 2.05 -5.37 2.20
N LEU A 19 2.41 -6.57 1.75
CA LEU A 19 3.17 -7.53 2.56
C LEU A 19 4.48 -6.93 3.09
N LEU A 20 5.22 -6.21 2.25
CA LEU A 20 6.47 -5.58 2.65
C LEU A 20 6.26 -4.25 3.39
N GLY A 21 5.32 -3.42 2.96
CA GLY A 21 5.03 -2.11 3.55
C GLY A 21 4.43 -2.21 4.95
N ASP A 22 3.34 -2.97 5.12
CA ASP A 22 2.79 -3.22 6.46
C ASP A 22 3.74 -4.09 7.30
N GLY A 23 4.55 -4.94 6.65
CA GLY A 23 5.59 -5.71 7.31
C GLY A 23 6.63 -4.82 8.02
N VAL A 24 7.08 -3.72 7.38
CA VAL A 24 7.98 -2.77 8.06
C VAL A 24 7.26 -2.01 9.17
N CYS A 25 5.96 -1.71 9.03
CA CYS A 25 5.16 -1.11 10.11
C CYS A 25 5.03 -2.07 11.31
N CYS A 26 4.79 -3.35 11.07
CA CYS A 26 4.81 -4.37 12.12
C CYS A 26 6.17 -4.43 12.83
N ALA A 27 7.25 -4.49 12.06
CA ALA A 27 8.61 -4.60 12.60
C ALA A 27 8.98 -3.39 13.47
N THR A 28 8.54 -2.18 13.10
CA THR A 28 8.90 -0.95 13.82
C THR A 28 7.96 -0.61 14.99
N SER A 29 6.71 -1.11 14.97
CA SER A 29 5.67 -0.69 15.92
C SER A 29 5.26 -1.77 16.93
N LEU A 30 5.22 -3.05 16.51
CA LEU A 30 4.73 -4.12 17.37
C LEU A 30 5.75 -4.51 18.45
N ASN A 31 5.23 -4.94 19.60
CA ASN A 31 6.04 -5.35 20.74
C ASN A 31 6.94 -6.55 20.42
N LYS A 32 8.11 -6.58 21.09
CA LYS A 32 9.13 -7.62 20.99
C LYS A 32 9.75 -7.81 19.61
N SER A 33 9.48 -6.93 18.66
CA SER A 33 10.20 -6.91 17.38
C SER A 33 11.63 -6.37 17.60
N LYS A 34 12.61 -6.93 16.89
CA LYS A 34 14.01 -6.46 16.95
C LYS A 34 14.18 -5.02 16.42
N ALA A 35 13.29 -4.57 15.54
CA ALA A 35 13.29 -3.23 14.97
C ALA A 35 12.32 -2.28 15.68
N GLN A 36 11.72 -2.69 16.80
CA GLN A 36 10.77 -1.83 17.53
C GLN A 36 11.39 -0.48 17.86
N GLY A 37 10.71 0.60 17.52
CA GLY A 37 11.19 1.97 17.75
C GLY A 37 12.23 2.49 16.76
N ALA A 38 12.49 1.78 15.64
CA ALA A 38 13.47 2.21 14.64
C ALA A 38 13.09 3.52 13.89
N GLY A 39 11.86 3.99 14.03
CA GLY A 39 11.44 5.31 13.59
C GLY A 39 11.01 5.40 12.12
N TRP A 40 10.52 6.61 11.77
CA TRP A 40 9.86 6.86 10.47
C TRP A 40 10.78 6.78 9.27
N VAL A 41 12.09 6.99 9.42
CA VAL A 41 13.05 6.83 8.30
C VAL A 41 13.05 5.38 7.81
N VAL A 42 13.03 4.41 8.72
CA VAL A 42 12.95 2.98 8.37
C VAL A 42 11.62 2.67 7.69
N VAL A 43 10.51 3.21 8.22
CA VAL A 43 9.18 3.00 7.63
C VAL A 43 9.11 3.58 6.21
N THR A 44 9.57 4.81 5.99
CA THR A 44 9.50 5.45 4.66
C THR A 44 10.39 4.75 3.63
N LEU A 45 11.60 4.34 4.01
CA LEU A 45 12.47 3.56 3.14
C LEU A 45 11.89 2.17 2.84
N GLY A 46 11.33 1.52 3.84
CA GLY A 46 10.68 0.22 3.69
C GLY A 46 9.50 0.29 2.71
N TRP A 47 8.62 1.29 2.84
CA TRP A 47 7.53 1.52 1.90
C TRP A 47 8.02 1.85 0.48
N GLY A 48 9.06 2.68 0.34
CA GLY A 48 9.66 2.97 -0.96
C GLY A 48 10.20 1.71 -1.66
N LEU A 49 10.89 0.84 -0.92
CA LEU A 49 11.37 -0.44 -1.43
C LEU A 49 10.23 -1.42 -1.72
N ALA A 50 9.16 -1.41 -0.92
CA ALA A 50 7.97 -2.22 -1.15
C ALA A 50 7.28 -1.85 -2.47
N VAL A 51 7.10 -0.55 -2.73
CA VAL A 51 6.58 -0.04 -4.01
C VAL A 51 7.48 -0.49 -5.16
N MET A 52 8.81 -0.34 -5.02
CA MET A 52 9.77 -0.75 -6.04
C MET A 52 9.65 -2.25 -6.36
N CYS A 53 9.53 -3.12 -5.36
CA CYS A 53 9.31 -4.57 -5.56
C CYS A 53 7.99 -4.84 -6.32
N GLY A 54 6.90 -4.18 -5.93
CA GLY A 54 5.62 -4.29 -6.62
C GLY A 54 5.71 -3.86 -8.09
N VAL A 55 6.42 -2.75 -8.36
CA VAL A 55 6.64 -2.23 -9.72
C VAL A 55 7.48 -3.21 -10.55
N PHE A 56 8.53 -3.79 -10.00
CA PHE A 56 9.33 -4.79 -10.72
C PHE A 56 8.52 -6.04 -11.10
N ILE A 57 7.60 -6.45 -10.24
CA ILE A 57 6.74 -7.63 -10.49
C ILE A 57 5.67 -7.32 -11.53
N ALA A 58 4.96 -6.21 -11.37
CA ALA A 58 3.76 -5.91 -12.15
C ALA A 58 4.02 -5.07 -13.41
N GLY A 59 5.08 -4.24 -13.41
CA GLY A 59 5.37 -3.27 -14.45
C GLY A 59 5.39 -3.84 -15.87
N PRO A 60 6.14 -4.93 -16.15
CA PRO A 60 6.21 -5.51 -17.48
C PRO A 60 4.87 -6.06 -18.02
N TYR A 61 3.89 -6.27 -17.14
CA TYR A 61 2.63 -6.95 -17.45
C TYR A 61 1.41 -6.04 -17.41
N SER A 62 1.27 -5.23 -16.35
CA SER A 62 0.09 -4.40 -16.10
C SER A 62 0.35 -2.89 -16.21
N GLY A 63 1.61 -2.48 -16.17
CA GLY A 63 2.01 -1.09 -16.00
C GLY A 63 2.18 -0.69 -14.53
N ALA A 64 1.91 -1.63 -13.59
CA ALA A 64 2.10 -1.46 -12.15
C ALA A 64 1.43 -0.21 -11.57
N HIS A 65 0.14 -0.05 -11.76
CA HIS A 65 -0.60 1.02 -11.10
C HIS A 65 -0.60 0.85 -9.59
N LEU A 66 -0.88 -0.37 -9.09
CA LEU A 66 -0.82 -0.82 -7.69
C LEU A 66 -1.62 0.07 -6.70
N ASN A 67 -2.37 1.02 -7.21
CA ASN A 67 -3.09 2.03 -6.45
C ASN A 67 -4.32 2.52 -7.22
N PRO A 68 -5.52 2.53 -6.60
CA PRO A 68 -6.73 3.06 -7.22
C PRO A 68 -6.63 4.50 -7.72
N ALA A 69 -5.96 5.39 -6.95
CA ALA A 69 -5.79 6.79 -7.34
C ALA A 69 -4.90 6.93 -8.58
N VAL A 70 -3.84 6.12 -8.68
CA VAL A 70 -2.97 6.07 -9.86
C VAL A 70 -3.75 5.55 -11.07
N THR A 71 -4.55 4.50 -10.91
CA THR A 71 -5.39 3.96 -12.00
C THR A 71 -6.37 5.01 -12.52
N LEU A 72 -7.03 5.75 -11.62
CA LEU A 72 -7.90 6.86 -11.99
C LEU A 72 -7.13 8.00 -12.66
N GLY A 73 -5.95 8.35 -12.18
CA GLY A 73 -5.09 9.37 -12.77
C GLY A 73 -4.72 9.05 -14.21
N PHE A 74 -4.27 7.83 -14.50
CA PHE A 74 -3.97 7.37 -15.86
C PHE A 74 -5.21 7.41 -16.77
N ALA A 75 -6.39 7.03 -16.26
CA ALA A 75 -7.63 7.08 -17.03
C ALA A 75 -8.05 8.53 -17.34
N LEU A 76 -7.95 9.43 -16.37
CA LEU A 76 -8.24 10.86 -16.57
C LEU A 76 -7.26 11.54 -17.52
N ALA A 77 -5.99 11.13 -17.52
CA ALA A 77 -4.97 11.60 -18.46
C ALA A 77 -5.11 10.98 -19.88
N GLY A 78 -6.08 10.10 -20.11
CA GLY A 78 -6.28 9.42 -21.39
C GLY A 78 -5.24 8.36 -21.72
N GLN A 79 -4.44 7.92 -20.73
CA GLN A 79 -3.38 6.94 -20.88
C GLN A 79 -3.81 5.51 -20.48
N PHE A 80 -5.02 5.36 -19.96
CA PHE A 80 -5.60 4.08 -19.58
C PHE A 80 -7.09 4.02 -19.92
N ASP A 81 -7.55 2.87 -20.39
CA ASP A 81 -8.92 2.67 -20.84
C ASP A 81 -9.88 2.56 -19.64
N TRP A 82 -10.98 3.30 -19.67
CA TRP A 82 -11.98 3.31 -18.60
C TRP A 82 -12.58 1.94 -18.29
N CYS A 83 -12.70 1.05 -19.29
CA CYS A 83 -13.17 -0.32 -19.04
C CYS A 83 -12.22 -1.14 -18.16
N GLY A 84 -10.94 -0.78 -18.09
CA GLY A 84 -9.95 -1.42 -17.23
C GLY A 84 -9.92 -0.91 -15.79
N VAL A 85 -10.50 0.28 -15.52
CA VAL A 85 -10.40 0.96 -14.21
C VAL A 85 -10.98 0.10 -13.08
N LEU A 86 -12.23 -0.31 -13.20
CA LEU A 86 -12.90 -1.09 -12.15
C LEU A 86 -12.25 -2.46 -11.92
N PRO A 87 -11.92 -3.26 -12.96
CA PRO A 87 -11.15 -4.50 -12.79
C PRO A 87 -9.81 -4.32 -12.08
N TYR A 88 -9.04 -3.26 -12.41
CA TYR A 88 -7.77 -2.97 -11.75
C TYR A 88 -7.97 -2.63 -10.27
N ILE A 89 -8.90 -1.74 -9.94
CA ILE A 89 -9.21 -1.39 -8.56
C ILE A 89 -9.63 -2.63 -7.76
N ALA A 90 -10.47 -3.48 -8.32
CA ALA A 90 -10.88 -4.72 -7.67
C ALA A 90 -9.69 -5.66 -7.40
N ALA A 91 -8.79 -5.83 -8.38
CA ALA A 91 -7.59 -6.63 -8.24
C ALA A 91 -6.64 -6.07 -7.17
N GLN A 92 -6.42 -4.76 -7.17
CA GLN A 92 -5.60 -4.05 -6.18
C GLN A 92 -6.18 -4.20 -4.76
N MET A 93 -7.49 -4.00 -4.58
CA MET A 93 -8.14 -4.16 -3.27
C MET A 93 -8.04 -5.59 -2.74
N LEU A 94 -8.25 -6.59 -3.59
CA LEU A 94 -8.08 -7.99 -3.22
C LEU A 94 -6.63 -8.33 -2.92
N GLY A 95 -5.69 -7.82 -3.70
CA GLY A 95 -4.25 -7.97 -3.46
C GLY A 95 -3.83 -7.36 -2.12
N GLY A 96 -4.30 -6.14 -1.84
CA GLY A 96 -4.05 -5.46 -0.56
C GLY A 96 -4.59 -6.25 0.63
N LEU A 97 -5.83 -6.74 0.54
CA LEU A 97 -6.43 -7.57 1.58
C LEU A 97 -5.63 -8.86 1.80
N ALA A 98 -5.23 -9.55 0.73
CA ALA A 98 -4.43 -10.76 0.82
C ALA A 98 -3.04 -10.47 1.45
N GLY A 99 -2.38 -9.38 1.07
CA GLY A 99 -1.14 -8.92 1.67
C GLY A 99 -1.27 -8.65 3.16
N ALA A 100 -2.31 -7.94 3.58
CA ALA A 100 -2.59 -7.65 4.99
C ALA A 100 -2.84 -8.93 5.81
N VAL A 101 -3.57 -9.90 5.26
CA VAL A 101 -3.77 -11.20 5.92
C VAL A 101 -2.44 -11.93 6.10
N LEU A 102 -1.58 -11.94 5.08
CA LEU A 102 -0.25 -12.56 5.17
C LEU A 102 0.64 -11.86 6.20
N VAL A 103 0.63 -10.53 6.27
CA VAL A 103 1.33 -9.76 7.31
C VAL A 103 0.85 -10.15 8.71
N TYR A 104 -0.46 -10.19 8.90
CA TYR A 104 -1.04 -10.58 10.19
C TYR A 104 -0.60 -11.98 10.61
N LEU A 105 -0.62 -12.94 9.69
CA LEU A 105 -0.18 -14.31 9.97
C LEU A 105 1.32 -14.38 10.27
N PHE A 106 2.14 -13.63 9.52
CA PHE A 106 3.59 -13.61 9.70
C PHE A 106 4.01 -13.00 11.05
N TYR A 107 3.31 -11.93 11.49
CA TYR A 107 3.59 -11.24 12.75
C TYR A 107 2.65 -11.63 13.89
N LYS A 108 1.93 -12.76 13.79
CA LYS A 108 0.89 -13.17 14.74
C LYS A 108 1.34 -13.08 16.20
N ASP A 109 2.51 -13.61 16.53
CA ASP A 109 3.04 -13.60 17.90
C ASP A 109 3.34 -12.19 18.42
N HIS A 110 3.75 -11.28 17.53
CA HIS A 110 3.97 -9.88 17.86
C HIS A 110 2.64 -9.12 18.07
N PHE A 111 1.62 -9.43 17.26
CA PHE A 111 0.27 -8.93 17.48
C PHE A 111 -0.31 -9.39 18.82
N ASP A 112 -0.10 -10.64 19.20
CA ASP A 112 -0.56 -11.19 20.48
C ASP A 112 0.21 -10.55 21.67
N ALA A 113 1.48 -10.26 21.49
CA ALA A 113 2.32 -9.60 22.50
C ALA A 113 2.08 -8.09 22.62
N THR A 114 1.34 -7.47 21.70
CA THR A 114 1.03 -6.04 21.68
C THR A 114 -0.38 -5.84 22.25
N GLU A 115 -0.52 -5.15 23.38
CA GLU A 115 -1.83 -4.93 24.02
C GLU A 115 -2.60 -3.77 23.36
N ASP A 116 -1.89 -2.71 22.98
CA ASP A 116 -2.49 -1.48 22.45
C ASP A 116 -3.16 -1.70 21.09
N ALA A 117 -4.49 -1.53 21.06
CA ALA A 117 -5.29 -1.68 19.85
C ALA A 117 -4.99 -0.60 18.80
N GLY A 118 -4.60 0.61 19.22
CA GLY A 118 -4.22 1.69 18.33
C GLY A 118 -2.96 1.36 17.54
N THR A 119 -1.95 0.81 18.21
CA THR A 119 -0.72 0.32 17.57
C THR A 119 -0.99 -0.79 16.57
N LYS A 120 -1.85 -1.76 16.92
CA LYS A 120 -2.27 -2.84 16.00
C LYS A 120 -2.98 -2.30 14.76
N LEU A 121 -3.91 -1.36 14.93
CA LEU A 121 -4.62 -0.71 13.83
C LEU A 121 -3.68 0.13 12.98
N GLY A 122 -2.76 0.84 13.61
CA GLY A 122 -1.79 1.72 12.94
C GLY A 122 -0.83 1.00 11.98
N VAL A 123 -0.70 -0.33 12.08
CA VAL A 123 0.06 -1.12 11.10
C VAL A 123 -0.62 -1.10 9.73
N PHE A 124 -1.95 -1.24 9.70
CA PHE A 124 -2.74 -1.36 8.46
C PHE A 124 -3.40 -0.05 8.03
N CYS A 125 -3.57 0.89 8.95
CA CYS A 125 -4.33 2.12 8.73
C CYS A 125 -3.49 3.34 9.10
N THR A 126 -3.20 4.19 8.13
CA THR A 126 -2.56 5.48 8.38
C THR A 126 -3.50 6.37 9.21
N MET A 127 -3.01 6.86 10.34
CA MET A 127 -3.74 7.77 11.20
C MET A 127 -2.95 9.06 11.42
N PRO A 128 -3.61 10.23 11.39
CA PRO A 128 -2.91 11.48 11.67
C PRO A 128 -2.54 11.57 13.16
N ALA A 129 -1.32 12.00 13.45
CA ALA A 129 -0.87 12.24 14.83
C ALA A 129 -1.65 13.39 15.52
N ILE A 130 -2.14 14.35 14.73
CA ILE A 130 -2.95 15.48 15.22
C ILE A 130 -4.28 15.48 14.46
N MET A 131 -5.38 15.35 15.18
CA MET A 131 -6.73 15.33 14.60
C MET A 131 -7.19 16.73 14.21
N SER A 132 -7.15 17.00 12.89
CA SER A 132 -7.67 18.23 12.29
C SER A 132 -8.28 17.90 10.92
N LYS A 133 -9.61 17.70 10.87
CA LYS A 133 -10.29 17.17 9.66
C LYS A 133 -9.93 17.92 8.38
N GLY A 134 -9.99 19.26 8.39
CA GLY A 134 -9.71 20.07 7.19
C GLY A 134 -8.24 20.00 6.75
N ARG A 135 -7.29 20.07 7.70
CA ARG A 135 -5.86 20.00 7.41
C ARG A 135 -5.46 18.59 6.98
N ASN A 136 -6.00 17.56 7.63
CA ASN A 136 -5.71 16.19 7.30
C ASN A 136 -6.23 15.85 5.89
N PHE A 137 -7.45 16.30 5.54
CA PHE A 137 -7.96 16.17 4.17
C PHE A 137 -7.05 16.85 3.14
N PHE A 138 -6.61 18.09 3.43
CA PHE A 138 -5.68 18.81 2.54
C PHE A 138 -4.36 18.05 2.36
N CYS A 139 -3.77 17.52 3.45
CA CYS A 139 -2.54 16.74 3.38
C CYS A 139 -2.71 15.49 2.52
N GLU A 140 -3.78 14.71 2.74
CA GLU A 140 -4.06 13.50 1.96
C GLU A 140 -4.33 13.82 0.48
N ALA A 141 -5.08 14.88 0.19
CA ALA A 141 -5.34 15.31 -1.18
C ALA A 141 -4.06 15.75 -1.90
N LEU A 142 -3.21 16.54 -1.22
CA LEU A 142 -1.95 17.03 -1.79
C LEU A 142 -0.96 15.88 -2.04
N THR A 143 -0.81 14.97 -1.09
CA THR A 143 0.12 13.83 -1.23
C THR A 143 -0.35 12.84 -2.30
N SER A 144 -1.66 12.58 -2.39
CA SER A 144 -2.22 11.74 -3.45
C SER A 144 -2.08 12.40 -4.83
N TRP A 145 -2.32 13.71 -4.93
CA TRP A 145 -2.08 14.46 -6.16
C TRP A 145 -0.60 14.41 -6.58
N LEU A 146 0.31 14.65 -5.64
CA LEU A 146 1.75 14.60 -5.92
C LEU A 146 2.20 13.22 -6.39
N LEU A 147 1.69 12.15 -5.76
CA LEU A 147 1.96 10.76 -6.19
C LEU A 147 1.57 10.55 -7.65
N VAL A 148 0.33 10.91 -8.00
CA VAL A 148 -0.18 10.74 -9.38
C VAL A 148 0.60 11.62 -10.35
N PHE A 149 0.89 12.87 -9.99
CA PHE A 149 1.65 13.81 -10.82
C PHE A 149 3.07 13.34 -11.14
N VAL A 150 3.76 12.70 -10.20
CA VAL A 150 5.13 12.20 -10.40
C VAL A 150 5.14 10.94 -11.26
N ILE A 151 4.07 10.15 -11.26
CA ILE A 151 3.97 8.89 -12.02
C ILE A 151 3.53 9.14 -13.47
N LEU A 152 2.68 10.15 -13.72
CA LEU A 152 2.21 10.54 -15.05
C LEU A 152 3.28 11.27 -15.86
#